data_ccea6ef43a21dd7f91c98f33b5395cfe
#
_entry.id   ccea6ef43a21dd7f91c98f33b5395cfe
#
_cell.length_a   1.000
_cell.length_b   1.000
_cell.length_c   1.000
_cell.angle_alpha   90.00
_cell.angle_beta   90.00
_cell.angle_gamma   90.00
#
_symmetry.space_group_name_H-M   'P 1'
#
loop_
_entity.id
_entity.type
_entity.pdbx_description
1 polymer ?
#
loop_
_entity_poly.entity_id
_entity_poly.type
_entity_poly.pdbx_seq_one_letter_code
_entity_poly.pdbx_strand_id
1 'polypeptide(L)'
;MKIKVITSYKPGTWTEYAKRAVDSVLLNWPADTEVVVYHEAQQQDIFAHERVTFIDIHEAQPELVKFKERHKNDPVANGELQEIPNGVKRAGSGPNAVGKGSFIWDAVRFSNKVFCVTHAIKNSDTHDYVIWLDADTYTFRPMPKEFLIKLMPTDSMLTYLGRVNPGLNDGGKDPECGFVGYNLRHPEIQNYNTDWENMYIQDKVFDLKLGWTDCSTLWHLSKIYVKDKNVKVNDIGRWKGVKGHHVFINSELGLYMDHFKGKRKKAGASAKQDFKQQTLDETKDIQNLDYWKKAPTNL
;
A
#
# COMPACT_ATOMS: atom_id res chain seq x y z
N MET A 1 -3.04 5.44 -21.79
CA MET A 1 -2.54 4.88 -20.53
C MET A 1 -3.29 3.58 -20.27
N LYS A 2 -2.57 2.44 -20.22
CA LYS A 2 -3.10 1.12 -19.87
C LYS A 2 -2.69 0.81 -18.43
N ILE A 3 -3.67 0.44 -17.60
CA ILE A 3 -3.46 0.26 -16.14
C ILE A 3 -3.74 -1.17 -15.75
N LYS A 4 -2.88 -1.71 -14.90
CA LYS A 4 -3.10 -2.94 -14.15
C LYS A 4 -3.21 -2.61 -12.66
N VAL A 5 -4.34 -2.90 -12.05
CA VAL A 5 -4.54 -2.84 -10.60
C VAL A 5 -4.17 -4.19 -10.01
N ILE A 6 -3.41 -4.18 -8.93
CA ILE A 6 -3.04 -5.39 -8.21
C ILE A 6 -3.40 -5.27 -6.73
N THR A 7 -3.77 -6.37 -6.13
CA THR A 7 -4.05 -6.48 -4.71
C THR A 7 -3.74 -7.87 -4.20
N SER A 8 -3.61 -8.02 -2.89
CA SER A 8 -3.58 -9.33 -2.24
C SER A 8 -4.41 -9.32 -0.97
N TYR A 9 -4.87 -10.48 -0.55
CA TYR A 9 -5.65 -10.61 0.67
C TYR A 9 -5.14 -11.75 1.54
N LYS A 10 -5.37 -11.60 2.85
CA LYS A 10 -5.03 -12.65 3.82
C LYS A 10 -5.98 -13.82 3.63
N PRO A 11 -5.50 -15.08 3.72
CA PRO A 11 -6.34 -16.26 3.70
C PRO A 11 -7.58 -16.13 4.61
N GLY A 12 -8.75 -16.52 4.10
CA GLY A 12 -10.03 -16.42 4.80
C GLY A 12 -10.70 -15.05 4.78
N THR A 13 -10.09 -14.01 4.20
CA THR A 13 -10.67 -12.64 4.20
C THR A 13 -11.26 -12.20 2.87
N TRP A 14 -11.38 -13.09 1.89
CA TRP A 14 -11.95 -12.79 0.58
C TRP A 14 -13.36 -12.21 0.67
N THR A 15 -14.24 -12.93 1.34
CA THR A 15 -15.64 -12.50 1.52
C THR A 15 -15.82 -11.40 2.54
N GLU A 16 -14.85 -11.24 3.47
CA GLU A 16 -14.92 -10.23 4.53
C GLU A 16 -14.76 -8.81 3.94
N TYR A 17 -13.75 -8.59 3.07
CA TYR A 17 -13.48 -7.26 2.50
C TYR A 17 -12.86 -7.27 1.08
N ALA A 18 -12.04 -8.27 0.70
CA ALA A 18 -11.27 -8.21 -0.52
C ALA A 18 -12.15 -8.26 -1.78
N LYS A 19 -13.19 -9.11 -1.79
CA LYS A 19 -14.17 -9.18 -2.88
C LYS A 19 -14.82 -7.82 -3.13
N ARG A 20 -15.23 -7.13 -2.07
CA ARG A 20 -15.83 -5.80 -2.17
C ARG A 20 -14.88 -4.78 -2.80
N ALA A 21 -13.60 -4.83 -2.45
CA ALA A 21 -12.59 -3.97 -3.06
C ALA A 21 -12.49 -4.23 -4.56
N VAL A 22 -12.36 -5.49 -4.98
CA VAL A 22 -12.30 -5.90 -6.39
C VAL A 22 -13.58 -5.50 -7.14
N ASP A 23 -14.75 -5.82 -6.60
CA ASP A 23 -16.05 -5.45 -7.20
C ASP A 23 -16.13 -3.92 -7.40
N SER A 24 -15.64 -3.13 -6.43
CA SER A 24 -15.66 -1.67 -6.52
C SER A 24 -14.74 -1.13 -7.61
N VAL A 25 -13.61 -1.78 -7.86
CA VAL A 25 -12.71 -1.45 -8.98
C VAL A 25 -13.40 -1.80 -10.31
N LEU A 26 -13.96 -3.00 -10.42
CA LEU A 26 -14.65 -3.44 -11.65
C LEU A 26 -15.82 -2.54 -12.04
N LEU A 27 -16.53 -2.01 -11.04
CA LEU A 27 -17.68 -1.14 -11.24
C LEU A 27 -17.29 0.30 -11.59
N ASN A 28 -16.23 0.83 -10.98
CA ASN A 28 -15.98 2.26 -10.94
C ASN A 28 -14.70 2.72 -11.65
N TRP A 29 -13.80 1.80 -12.00
CA TRP A 29 -12.57 2.16 -12.73
C TRP A 29 -12.78 2.04 -14.24
N PRO A 30 -11.92 2.66 -15.07
CA PRO A 30 -12.00 2.54 -16.51
C PRO A 30 -12.16 1.09 -16.99
N ALA A 31 -13.00 0.85 -17.98
CA ALA A 31 -13.36 -0.49 -18.43
C ALA A 31 -12.18 -1.32 -18.97
N ASP A 32 -11.09 -0.64 -19.39
CA ASP A 32 -9.83 -1.24 -19.85
C ASP A 32 -8.82 -1.51 -18.71
N THR A 33 -9.23 -1.35 -17.44
CA THR A 33 -8.39 -1.67 -16.28
C THR A 33 -8.39 -3.17 -16.03
N GLU A 34 -7.21 -3.79 -16.08
CA GLU A 34 -7.00 -5.18 -15.67
C GLU A 34 -6.78 -5.27 -14.14
N VAL A 35 -7.29 -6.32 -13.52
CA VAL A 35 -7.16 -6.57 -12.07
C VAL A 35 -6.46 -7.89 -11.85
N VAL A 36 -5.39 -7.89 -11.07
CA VAL A 36 -4.72 -9.11 -10.61
C VAL A 36 -4.87 -9.22 -9.10
N VAL A 37 -5.41 -10.35 -8.68
CA VAL A 37 -5.64 -10.67 -7.26
C VAL A 37 -4.68 -11.78 -6.85
N TYR A 38 -3.74 -11.47 -5.99
CA TYR A 38 -2.83 -12.45 -5.44
C TYR A 38 -3.41 -13.14 -4.20
N HIS A 39 -3.24 -14.44 -4.11
CA HIS A 39 -3.64 -15.26 -2.95
C HIS A 39 -2.49 -16.18 -2.52
N GLU A 40 -2.61 -16.74 -1.32
CA GLU A 40 -1.63 -17.66 -0.75
C GLU A 40 -2.25 -19.08 -0.70
N ALA A 41 -2.01 -19.91 -1.73
CA ALA A 41 -2.36 -21.35 -1.79
C ALA A 41 -3.81 -21.70 -1.38
N GLN A 42 -4.75 -20.77 -1.45
CA GLN A 42 -6.15 -21.01 -1.11
C GLN A 42 -7.07 -20.69 -2.29
N GLN A 43 -7.54 -21.74 -2.93
CA GLN A 43 -8.68 -21.63 -3.84
C GLN A 43 -9.94 -21.35 -3.01
N GLN A 44 -10.32 -20.10 -2.86
CA GLN A 44 -11.61 -19.73 -2.30
C GLN A 44 -12.41 -19.04 -3.38
N ASP A 45 -13.69 -19.39 -3.49
CA ASP A 45 -14.77 -18.79 -4.26
C ASP A 45 -14.34 -17.79 -5.34
N ILE A 46 -13.42 -18.23 -6.22
CA ILE A 46 -12.91 -17.45 -7.33
C ILE A 46 -14.08 -17.24 -8.28
N PHE A 47 -14.51 -15.99 -8.42
CA PHE A 47 -15.48 -15.68 -9.45
C PHE A 47 -14.77 -15.40 -10.78
N ALA A 48 -15.30 -15.94 -11.87
CA ALA A 48 -14.80 -15.68 -13.20
C ALA A 48 -15.24 -14.29 -13.67
N HIS A 49 -14.29 -13.44 -14.04
CA HIS A 49 -14.54 -12.15 -14.65
C HIS A 49 -13.43 -11.84 -15.66
N GLU A 50 -13.77 -11.38 -16.86
CA GLU A 50 -12.82 -11.18 -17.96
C GLU A 50 -11.63 -10.25 -17.65
N ARG A 51 -11.83 -9.29 -16.74
CA ARG A 51 -10.80 -8.35 -16.31
C ARG A 51 -10.03 -8.80 -15.06
N VAL A 52 -10.33 -9.96 -14.47
CA VAL A 52 -9.71 -10.42 -13.22
C VAL A 52 -8.91 -11.69 -13.44
N THR A 53 -7.66 -11.64 -13.00
CA THR A 53 -6.78 -12.81 -12.95
C THR A 53 -6.42 -13.10 -11.49
N PHE A 54 -6.59 -14.34 -11.06
CA PHE A 54 -6.12 -14.81 -9.74
C PHE A 54 -4.78 -15.50 -9.91
N ILE A 55 -3.83 -15.18 -9.05
CA ILE A 55 -2.47 -15.74 -9.07
C ILE A 55 -2.12 -16.24 -7.67
N ASP A 56 -1.71 -17.51 -7.58
CA ASP A 56 -1.06 -18.02 -6.37
C ASP A 56 0.35 -17.44 -6.28
N ILE A 57 0.57 -16.59 -5.27
CA ILE A 57 1.86 -15.91 -5.11
C ILE A 57 2.97 -16.87 -4.69
N HIS A 58 2.65 -17.97 -4.03
CA HIS A 58 3.64 -18.98 -3.65
C HIS A 58 4.16 -19.77 -4.86
N GLU A 59 3.29 -20.03 -5.86
CA GLU A 59 3.70 -20.64 -7.12
C GLU A 59 4.45 -19.63 -8.00
N ALA A 60 3.94 -18.39 -8.07
CA ALA A 60 4.51 -17.34 -8.91
C ALA A 60 5.85 -16.79 -8.40
N GLN A 61 6.10 -16.86 -7.09
CA GLN A 61 7.28 -16.29 -6.44
C GLN A 61 7.94 -17.28 -5.45
N PRO A 62 8.73 -18.25 -5.93
CA PRO A 62 9.43 -19.21 -5.07
C PRO A 62 10.38 -18.56 -4.05
N GLU A 63 10.94 -17.39 -4.36
CA GLU A 63 11.81 -16.66 -3.43
C GLU A 63 11.05 -16.13 -2.20
N LEU A 64 9.76 -15.79 -2.35
CA LEU A 64 8.90 -15.49 -1.22
C LEU A 64 8.77 -16.69 -0.29
N VAL A 65 8.53 -17.87 -0.86
CA VAL A 65 8.41 -19.12 -0.08
C VAL A 65 9.71 -19.42 0.66
N LYS A 66 10.85 -19.27 -0.01
CA LYS A 66 12.18 -19.44 0.62
C LYS A 66 12.41 -18.44 1.75
N PHE A 67 12.04 -17.17 1.56
CA PHE A 67 12.15 -16.14 2.60
C PHE A 67 11.28 -16.49 3.82
N LYS A 68 10.00 -16.82 3.60
CA LYS A 68 9.09 -17.23 4.68
C LYS A 68 9.60 -18.46 5.43
N GLU A 69 10.09 -19.46 4.72
CA GLU A 69 10.59 -20.71 5.31
C GLU A 69 11.86 -20.47 6.13
N ARG A 70 12.79 -19.61 5.64
CA ARG A 70 14.00 -19.21 6.39
C ARG A 70 13.67 -18.57 7.73
N HIS A 71 12.59 -17.76 7.77
CA HIS A 71 12.23 -16.93 8.93
C HIS A 71 10.98 -17.41 9.68
N LYS A 72 10.41 -18.57 9.36
CA LYS A 72 9.14 -19.05 9.97
C LYS A 72 9.19 -19.17 11.50
N ASN A 73 10.35 -19.48 12.05
CA ASN A 73 10.57 -19.68 13.48
C ASN A 73 11.30 -18.49 14.14
N ASP A 74 11.53 -17.40 13.42
CA ASP A 74 12.15 -16.19 13.94
C ASP A 74 11.06 -15.26 14.49
N PRO A 75 10.92 -15.14 15.83
CA PRO A 75 9.88 -14.30 16.43
C PRO A 75 10.06 -12.82 16.07
N VAL A 76 11.30 -12.41 15.77
CA VAL A 76 11.62 -11.05 15.34
C VAL A 76 11.04 -10.76 13.99
N ALA A 77 11.31 -11.62 13.02
CA ALA A 77 10.85 -11.48 11.64
C ALA A 77 9.32 -11.62 11.51
N ASN A 78 8.67 -12.26 12.48
CA ASN A 78 7.21 -12.46 12.54
C ASN A 78 6.48 -11.42 13.42
N GLY A 79 7.14 -10.33 13.80
CA GLY A 79 6.52 -9.25 14.58
C GLY A 79 6.15 -9.63 16.02
N GLU A 80 6.72 -10.72 16.54
CA GLU A 80 6.47 -11.21 17.91
C GLU A 80 7.48 -10.68 18.93
N LEU A 81 8.26 -9.68 18.56
CA LEU A 81 9.39 -9.17 19.33
C LEU A 81 9.03 -8.62 20.70
N GLN A 82 9.82 -9.01 21.69
CA GLN A 82 9.89 -8.37 23.01
C GLN A 82 11.06 -7.39 23.13
N GLU A 83 12.14 -7.58 22.36
CA GLU A 83 13.32 -6.71 22.34
C GLU A 83 13.62 -6.21 20.93
N ILE A 84 14.16 -4.99 20.83
CA ILE A 84 14.49 -4.38 19.55
C ILE A 84 15.87 -4.86 19.13
N PRO A 85 16.03 -5.48 17.95
CA PRO A 85 17.34 -5.85 17.45
C PRO A 85 18.25 -4.62 17.36
N ASN A 86 19.51 -4.78 17.72
CA ASN A 86 20.55 -3.76 17.62
C ASN A 86 20.34 -2.49 18.46
N GLY A 87 19.56 -2.57 19.54
CA GLY A 87 19.36 -1.44 20.46
C GLY A 87 18.66 -0.21 19.86
N VAL A 88 18.03 -0.35 18.71
CA VAL A 88 17.31 0.75 18.04
C VAL A 88 15.99 1.00 18.74
N LYS A 89 15.84 2.16 19.39
CA LYS A 89 14.56 2.60 19.95
C LYS A 89 13.56 2.89 18.83
N ARG A 90 12.33 2.38 18.95
CA ARG A 90 11.24 2.67 18.02
C ARG A 90 10.87 4.14 18.06
N ALA A 91 10.78 4.75 16.91
CA ALA A 91 10.09 6.02 16.79
C ALA A 91 8.60 5.81 17.17
N GLY A 92 8.08 6.60 18.11
CA GLY A 92 6.71 6.48 18.57
C GLY A 92 6.48 5.39 19.64
N SER A 93 7.51 5.03 20.40
CA SER A 93 7.45 4.06 21.49
C SER A 93 6.61 4.56 22.68
N GLY A 94 5.31 4.36 22.61
CA GLY A 94 4.49 4.33 23.81
C GLY A 94 4.72 2.99 24.56
N PRO A 95 4.16 2.82 25.77
CA PRO A 95 4.30 1.60 26.56
C PRO A 95 3.87 0.32 25.82
N ASN A 96 3.16 0.44 24.70
CA ASN A 96 2.70 -0.66 23.84
C ASN A 96 3.58 -0.87 22.60
N ALA A 97 4.72 -0.20 22.47
CA ALA A 97 5.56 -0.26 21.28
C ALA A 97 6.50 -1.47 21.26
N VAL A 98 6.66 -2.14 22.39
CA VAL A 98 7.47 -3.34 22.58
C VAL A 98 6.54 -4.44 23.06
N GLY A 99 6.38 -5.50 22.29
CA GLY A 99 5.56 -6.63 22.71
C GLY A 99 4.98 -7.41 21.53
N LYS A 100 4.35 -8.50 21.86
CA LYS A 100 3.66 -9.39 20.94
C LYS A 100 2.72 -8.59 20.03
N GLY A 101 2.86 -8.74 18.71
CA GLY A 101 1.98 -8.09 17.74
C GLY A 101 2.47 -6.74 17.22
N SER A 102 3.74 -6.44 17.36
CA SER A 102 4.32 -5.24 16.74
C SER A 102 4.45 -5.41 15.23
N PHE A 103 3.37 -5.13 14.52
CA PHE A 103 3.24 -5.33 13.08
C PHE A 103 4.33 -4.62 12.26
N ILE A 104 4.92 -3.52 12.73
CA ILE A 104 5.94 -2.79 11.95
C ILE A 104 7.24 -3.58 11.78
N TRP A 105 7.44 -4.64 12.54
CA TRP A 105 8.60 -5.53 12.48
C TRP A 105 8.26 -6.91 11.89
N ASP A 106 7.05 -7.10 11.37
CA ASP A 106 6.59 -8.33 10.75
C ASP A 106 7.04 -8.40 9.28
N ALA A 107 8.33 -8.65 9.06
CA ALA A 107 8.91 -8.76 7.72
C ALA A 107 8.27 -9.90 6.90
N VAL A 108 7.98 -11.02 7.56
CA VAL A 108 7.37 -12.19 6.92
C VAL A 108 5.99 -11.86 6.36
N ARG A 109 5.19 -11.14 7.10
CA ARG A 109 3.87 -10.70 6.62
C ARG A 109 3.97 -9.71 5.46
N PHE A 110 4.83 -8.69 5.58
CA PHE A 110 4.93 -7.62 4.59
C PHE A 110 5.68 -8.03 3.32
N SER A 111 6.47 -9.12 3.36
CA SER A 111 7.08 -9.69 2.17
C SER A 111 6.05 -10.04 1.09
N ASN A 112 4.86 -10.54 1.46
CA ASN A 112 3.80 -10.87 0.51
C ASN A 112 3.52 -9.72 -0.46
N LYS A 113 3.31 -8.52 0.06
CA LYS A 113 3.01 -7.34 -0.76
C LYS A 113 4.16 -7.01 -1.71
N VAL A 114 5.38 -7.04 -1.21
CA VAL A 114 6.57 -6.72 -2.02
C VAL A 114 6.69 -7.71 -3.17
N PHE A 115 6.60 -9.01 -2.92
CA PHE A 115 6.69 -10.00 -3.96
C PHE A 115 5.51 -9.99 -4.95
N CYS A 116 4.29 -9.60 -4.51
CA CYS A 116 3.17 -9.37 -5.43
C CYS A 116 3.47 -8.21 -6.38
N VAL A 117 3.97 -7.09 -5.86
CA VAL A 117 4.31 -5.91 -6.66
C VAL A 117 5.44 -6.23 -7.63
N THR A 118 6.52 -6.86 -7.13
CA THR A 118 7.69 -7.16 -7.98
C THR A 118 7.34 -8.16 -9.09
N HIS A 119 6.51 -9.15 -8.81
CA HIS A 119 5.97 -10.06 -9.82
C HIS A 119 5.14 -9.30 -10.87
N ALA A 120 4.23 -8.43 -10.43
CA ALA A 120 3.36 -7.69 -11.33
C ALA A 120 4.14 -6.75 -12.26
N ILE A 121 5.16 -6.04 -11.75
CA ILE A 121 6.01 -5.16 -12.55
C ILE A 121 6.76 -5.96 -13.63
N LYS A 122 7.33 -7.12 -13.27
CA LYS A 122 8.02 -8.03 -14.22
C LYS A 122 7.11 -8.58 -15.31
N ASN A 123 5.81 -8.73 -15.05
CA ASN A 123 4.84 -9.38 -15.93
C ASN A 123 3.78 -8.41 -16.48
N SER A 124 4.15 -7.16 -16.74
CA SER A 124 3.21 -6.14 -17.22
C SER A 124 3.74 -5.28 -18.36
N ASP A 125 4.54 -5.84 -19.27
CA ASP A 125 5.21 -5.14 -20.38
C ASP A 125 4.27 -4.33 -21.27
N THR A 126 3.00 -4.76 -21.40
CA THR A 126 1.98 -4.11 -22.22
C THR A 126 1.27 -2.96 -21.51
N HIS A 127 1.55 -2.73 -20.22
CA HIS A 127 0.92 -1.70 -19.41
C HIS A 127 1.84 -0.48 -19.24
N ASP A 128 1.23 0.66 -18.94
CA ASP A 128 1.97 1.88 -18.60
C ASP A 128 2.17 1.98 -17.09
N TYR A 129 1.19 1.50 -16.31
CA TYR A 129 1.21 1.54 -14.85
C TYR A 129 0.73 0.23 -14.23
N VAL A 130 1.41 -0.18 -13.18
CA VAL A 130 0.89 -1.06 -12.14
C VAL A 130 0.46 -0.21 -10.95
N ILE A 131 -0.74 -0.43 -10.43
CA ILE A 131 -1.25 0.24 -9.24
C ILE A 131 -1.51 -0.81 -8.16
N TRP A 132 -0.82 -0.68 -7.03
CA TRP A 132 -1.18 -1.43 -5.84
C TRP A 132 -2.34 -0.77 -5.12
N LEU A 133 -3.34 -1.57 -4.75
CA LEU A 133 -4.39 -1.20 -3.81
C LEU A 133 -4.44 -2.19 -2.65
N ASP A 134 -4.47 -1.70 -1.42
CA ASP A 134 -4.77 -2.57 -0.27
C ASP A 134 -6.18 -3.15 -0.44
N ALA A 135 -6.36 -4.43 -0.12
CA ALA A 135 -7.63 -5.15 -0.33
C ALA A 135 -8.80 -4.64 0.54
N ASP A 136 -8.54 -3.69 1.42
CA ASP A 136 -9.55 -3.00 2.23
C ASP A 136 -9.84 -1.56 1.73
N THR A 137 -9.52 -1.26 0.48
CA THR A 137 -9.96 -0.04 -0.21
C THR A 137 -11.35 -0.22 -0.82
N TYR A 138 -12.02 0.89 -1.11
CA TYR A 138 -13.34 0.89 -1.73
C TYR A 138 -13.52 2.12 -2.63
N THR A 139 -13.80 1.89 -3.90
CA THR A 139 -14.11 2.95 -4.86
C THR A 139 -15.62 3.16 -4.89
N PHE A 140 -16.09 4.30 -4.41
CA PHE A 140 -17.52 4.55 -4.17
C PHE A 140 -18.23 5.30 -5.32
N ARG A 141 -17.50 5.73 -6.34
CA ARG A 141 -18.06 6.37 -7.54
C ARG A 141 -17.15 6.19 -8.75
N PRO A 142 -17.68 6.35 -9.99
CA PRO A 142 -16.89 6.23 -11.21
C PRO A 142 -15.66 7.16 -11.19
N MET A 143 -14.51 6.59 -11.48
CA MET A 143 -13.21 7.27 -11.50
C MET A 143 -12.80 7.53 -12.95
N PRO A 144 -12.74 8.79 -13.39
CA PRO A 144 -12.33 9.12 -14.75
C PRO A 144 -10.87 8.74 -15.02
N LYS A 145 -10.57 8.30 -16.23
CA LYS A 145 -9.21 7.98 -16.66
C LYS A 145 -8.28 9.21 -16.58
N GLU A 146 -8.80 10.38 -16.87
CA GLU A 146 -8.12 11.67 -16.78
C GLU A 146 -7.67 11.99 -15.34
N PHE A 147 -8.47 11.59 -14.36
CA PHE A 147 -8.08 11.73 -12.96
C PHE A 147 -6.85 10.88 -12.63
N LEU A 148 -6.83 9.61 -13.07
CA LEU A 148 -5.69 8.72 -12.88
C LEU A 148 -4.43 9.21 -13.61
N ILE A 149 -4.59 9.75 -14.84
CA ILE A 149 -3.49 10.36 -15.60
C ILE A 149 -2.89 11.54 -14.84
N LYS A 150 -3.75 12.42 -14.30
CA LYS A 150 -3.29 13.56 -13.49
C LYS A 150 -2.60 13.14 -12.20
N LEU A 151 -3.11 12.07 -11.59
CA LEU A 151 -2.59 11.56 -10.32
C LEU A 151 -1.21 10.93 -10.46
N MET A 152 -0.91 10.36 -11.63
CA MET A 152 0.32 9.61 -11.92
C MET A 152 1.09 10.26 -13.09
N PRO A 153 1.88 11.32 -12.82
CA PRO A 153 2.64 12.00 -13.86
C PRO A 153 3.71 11.08 -14.47
N THR A 154 3.90 11.21 -15.79
CA THR A 154 4.77 10.32 -16.58
C THR A 154 6.25 10.49 -16.29
N ASP A 155 6.65 11.62 -15.68
CA ASP A 155 8.03 11.91 -15.29
C ASP A 155 8.38 11.39 -13.89
N SER A 156 7.44 10.80 -13.18
CA SER A 156 7.67 10.21 -11.86
C SER A 156 7.69 8.69 -11.94
N MET A 157 8.65 8.07 -11.28
CA MET A 157 8.76 6.61 -11.19
C MET A 157 7.66 5.99 -10.32
N LEU A 158 7.39 6.63 -9.19
CA LEU A 158 6.41 6.21 -8.21
C LEU A 158 5.43 7.34 -7.89
N THR A 159 4.19 6.96 -7.61
CA THR A 159 3.18 7.84 -6.99
C THR A 159 2.67 7.19 -5.72
N TYR A 160 2.73 7.90 -4.59
CA TYR A 160 2.31 7.39 -3.30
C TYR A 160 1.71 8.49 -2.40
N LEU A 161 1.11 8.08 -1.30
CA LEU A 161 0.60 8.98 -0.26
C LEU A 161 1.69 9.25 0.78
N GLY A 162 2.20 10.47 0.84
CA GLY A 162 3.14 10.88 1.89
C GLY A 162 2.42 11.16 3.21
N ARG A 163 2.88 10.52 4.27
CA ARG A 163 2.40 10.70 5.64
C ARG A 163 3.50 11.32 6.49
N VAL A 164 3.19 12.38 7.21
CA VAL A 164 4.18 12.97 8.13
C VAL A 164 4.54 11.98 9.23
N ASN A 165 5.81 11.66 9.32
CA ASN A 165 6.36 10.75 10.31
C ASN A 165 7.13 11.54 11.38
N PRO A 166 6.61 11.59 12.62
CA PRO A 166 7.28 12.30 13.71
C PRO A 166 8.62 11.70 14.14
N GLY A 167 8.90 10.45 13.70
CA GLY A 167 10.18 9.80 13.95
C GLY A 167 11.30 10.26 13.01
N LEU A 168 10.96 11.06 11.99
CA LEU A 168 11.94 11.68 11.11
C LEU A 168 12.31 13.05 11.63
N ASN A 169 13.58 13.27 11.94
CA ASN A 169 14.09 14.50 12.57
C ASN A 169 13.92 15.77 11.72
N ASP A 170 13.64 15.60 10.43
CA ASP A 170 13.50 16.69 9.44
C ASP A 170 12.03 17.05 9.13
N GLY A 171 11.07 16.51 9.89
CA GLY A 171 9.66 16.64 9.58
C GLY A 171 9.27 15.91 8.30
N GLY A 172 10.08 14.96 7.86
CA GLY A 172 9.90 14.22 6.63
C GLY A 172 8.63 13.37 6.61
N LYS A 173 8.26 12.97 5.39
CA LYS A 173 7.12 12.09 5.15
C LYS A 173 7.61 10.69 4.78
N ASP A 174 6.92 9.68 5.30
CA ASP A 174 7.03 8.30 4.84
C ASP A 174 5.79 7.90 4.01
N PRO A 175 5.89 6.91 3.11
CA PRO A 175 4.75 6.44 2.35
C PRO A 175 3.68 5.79 3.23
N GLU A 176 2.45 6.05 2.89
CA GLU A 176 1.28 5.25 3.22
C GLU A 176 0.95 4.42 1.97
N CYS A 177 1.01 3.10 2.07
CA CYS A 177 1.02 2.23 0.89
C CYS A 177 -0.34 1.60 0.56
N GLY A 178 -1.46 2.18 0.98
CA GLY A 178 -2.80 1.73 0.58
C GLY A 178 -3.09 1.96 -0.91
N PHE A 179 -2.38 2.94 -1.49
CA PHE A 179 -2.32 3.20 -2.93
C PHE A 179 -0.88 3.50 -3.31
N VAL A 180 -0.33 2.76 -4.28
CA VAL A 180 0.97 3.07 -4.88
C VAL A 180 0.91 2.82 -6.38
N GLY A 181 1.22 3.84 -7.17
CA GLY A 181 1.37 3.75 -8.63
C GLY A 181 2.83 3.56 -9.03
N TYR A 182 3.10 2.58 -9.88
CA TYR A 182 4.41 2.25 -10.43
C TYR A 182 4.40 2.53 -11.93
N ASN A 183 5.23 3.47 -12.38
CA ASN A 183 5.35 3.84 -13.79
C ASN A 183 6.25 2.85 -14.53
N LEU A 184 5.68 1.96 -15.32
CA LEU A 184 6.41 0.92 -16.05
C LEU A 184 7.23 1.45 -17.22
N ARG A 185 6.98 2.70 -17.65
CA ARG A 185 7.76 3.38 -18.71
C ARG A 185 8.96 4.15 -18.17
N HIS A 186 9.09 4.25 -16.84
CA HIS A 186 10.24 4.91 -16.23
C HIS A 186 11.50 4.03 -16.39
N PRO A 187 12.66 4.58 -16.87
CA PRO A 187 13.84 3.76 -17.16
C PRO A 187 14.42 3.01 -15.97
N GLU A 188 14.25 3.54 -14.77
CA GLU A 188 14.79 2.91 -13.54
C GLU A 188 13.81 1.93 -12.86
N ILE A 189 12.59 1.73 -13.36
CA ILE A 189 11.58 0.93 -12.65
C ILE A 189 12.00 -0.54 -12.49
N GLN A 190 12.64 -1.14 -13.48
CA GLN A 190 13.08 -2.53 -13.42
C GLN A 190 14.27 -2.72 -12.47
N ASN A 191 15.17 -1.76 -12.41
CA ASN A 191 16.27 -1.75 -11.43
C ASN A 191 15.71 -1.61 -10.02
N TYR A 192 14.80 -0.64 -9.80
CA TYR A 192 14.11 -0.45 -8.52
C TYR A 192 13.40 -1.74 -8.07
N ASN A 193 12.68 -2.37 -8.98
CA ASN A 193 11.94 -3.60 -8.74
C ASN A 193 12.86 -4.74 -8.27
N THR A 194 13.98 -4.92 -8.98
CA THR A 194 15.00 -5.93 -8.65
C THR A 194 15.64 -5.67 -7.29
N ASP A 195 16.00 -4.42 -7.02
CA ASP A 195 16.60 -4.02 -5.74
C ASP A 195 15.63 -4.22 -4.58
N TRP A 196 14.34 -3.92 -4.77
CA TRP A 196 13.32 -4.12 -3.73
C TRP A 196 13.11 -5.59 -3.40
N GLU A 197 13.03 -6.46 -4.39
CA GLU A 197 12.96 -7.90 -4.20
C GLU A 197 14.21 -8.44 -3.48
N ASN A 198 15.40 -7.97 -3.90
CA ASN A 198 16.68 -8.36 -3.30
C ASN A 198 16.82 -7.94 -1.83
N MET A 199 16.12 -6.92 -1.35
CA MET A 199 16.10 -6.60 0.07
C MET A 199 15.60 -7.77 0.92
N TYR A 200 14.65 -8.55 0.41
CA TYR A 200 14.12 -9.73 1.10
C TYR A 200 14.91 -11.00 0.78
N ILE A 201 15.31 -11.21 -0.47
CA ILE A 201 16.11 -12.38 -0.86
C ILE A 201 17.43 -12.45 -0.10
N GLN A 202 18.05 -11.29 0.15
CA GLN A 202 19.35 -11.15 0.82
C GLN A 202 19.23 -10.74 2.29
N ASP A 203 18.03 -10.80 2.86
CA ASP A 203 17.74 -10.45 4.26
C ASP A 203 18.13 -9.00 4.68
N LYS A 204 18.39 -8.10 3.72
CA LYS A 204 18.73 -6.69 3.95
C LYS A 204 17.59 -5.87 4.57
N VAL A 205 16.36 -6.38 4.49
CA VAL A 205 15.20 -5.77 5.17
C VAL A 205 15.45 -5.61 6.67
N PHE A 206 16.21 -6.52 7.28
CA PHE A 206 16.52 -6.50 8.71
C PHE A 206 17.52 -5.41 9.12
N ASP A 207 18.23 -4.80 8.16
CA ASP A 207 19.13 -3.67 8.41
C ASP A 207 18.37 -2.35 8.61
N LEU A 208 17.07 -2.32 8.28
CA LEU A 208 16.27 -1.11 8.39
C LEU A 208 15.93 -0.76 9.85
N LYS A 209 16.16 0.50 10.20
CA LYS A 209 16.00 1.00 11.59
C LYS A 209 14.59 1.49 11.92
N LEU A 210 13.71 1.70 10.92
CA LEU A 210 12.40 2.30 11.10
C LEU A 210 11.24 1.30 10.97
N GLY A 211 11.56 0.02 10.79
CA GLY A 211 10.59 -1.06 10.61
C GLY A 211 10.82 -1.82 9.31
N TRP A 212 10.14 -2.96 9.18
CA TRP A 212 10.30 -3.91 8.07
C TRP A 212 9.02 -4.06 7.25
N THR A 213 8.18 -3.04 7.27
CA THR A 213 6.96 -2.99 6.46
C THR A 213 7.28 -2.69 5.00
N ASP A 214 6.33 -2.99 4.12
CA ASP A 214 6.34 -2.54 2.73
C ASP A 214 6.54 -1.02 2.60
N CYS A 215 5.90 -0.22 3.47
CA CYS A 215 6.08 1.23 3.52
C CYS A 215 7.52 1.63 3.85
N SER A 216 8.15 0.95 4.82
CA SER A 216 9.52 1.25 5.25
C SER A 216 10.55 0.91 4.18
N THR A 217 10.39 -0.25 3.53
CA THR A 217 11.29 -0.70 2.46
C THR A 217 11.12 0.14 1.19
N LEU A 218 9.88 0.45 0.79
CA LEU A 218 9.59 1.34 -0.33
C LEU A 218 10.21 2.72 -0.11
N TRP A 219 10.02 3.30 1.08
CA TRP A 219 10.56 4.62 1.42
C TRP A 219 12.09 4.64 1.42
N HIS A 220 12.72 3.63 2.05
CA HIS A 220 14.17 3.51 2.09
C HIS A 220 14.77 3.48 0.69
N LEU A 221 14.26 2.59 -0.15
CA LEU A 221 14.75 2.42 -1.52
C LEU A 221 14.46 3.65 -2.40
N SER A 222 13.27 4.24 -2.27
CA SER A 222 12.92 5.46 -3.00
C SER A 222 13.87 6.62 -2.68
N LYS A 223 14.30 6.78 -1.43
CA LYS A 223 15.28 7.82 -1.06
C LYS A 223 16.64 7.60 -1.73
N ILE A 224 17.08 6.35 -1.84
CA ILE A 224 18.32 6.00 -2.55
C ILE A 224 18.19 6.41 -4.02
N TYR A 225 17.09 6.03 -4.68
CA TYR A 225 16.88 6.34 -6.09
C TYR A 225 16.72 7.84 -6.36
N VAL A 226 16.02 8.56 -5.50
CA VAL A 226 15.91 10.03 -5.59
C VAL A 226 17.28 10.68 -5.48
N LYS A 227 18.08 10.26 -4.49
CA LYS A 227 19.40 10.85 -4.24
C LYS A 227 20.45 10.47 -5.29
N ASP A 228 20.56 9.17 -5.62
CA ASP A 228 21.70 8.64 -6.35
C ASP A 228 21.43 8.50 -7.85
N LYS A 229 20.14 8.43 -8.25
CA LYS A 229 19.68 8.30 -9.64
C LYS A 229 18.88 9.49 -10.14
N ASN A 230 18.70 10.51 -9.31
CA ASN A 230 17.89 11.71 -9.62
C ASN A 230 16.46 11.36 -10.11
N VAL A 231 15.88 10.29 -9.54
CA VAL A 231 14.53 9.83 -9.88
C VAL A 231 13.50 10.74 -9.21
N LYS A 232 12.45 11.09 -9.93
CA LYS A 232 11.30 11.76 -9.36
C LYS A 232 10.31 10.75 -8.77
N VAL A 233 9.77 11.09 -7.61
CA VAL A 233 8.63 10.43 -6.98
C VAL A 233 7.53 11.45 -6.73
N ASN A 234 6.27 11.05 -6.86
CA ASN A 234 5.12 11.92 -6.72
C ASN A 234 4.37 11.63 -5.42
N ASP A 235 4.32 12.61 -4.52
CA ASP A 235 3.52 12.55 -3.29
C ASP A 235 2.16 13.21 -3.52
N ILE A 236 1.09 12.42 -3.55
CA ILE A 236 -0.28 12.88 -3.75
C ILE A 236 -1.00 13.24 -2.44
N GLY A 237 -0.29 13.24 -1.32
CA GLY A 237 -0.82 13.72 -0.05
C GLY A 237 -1.05 15.22 -0.09
N ARG A 238 -2.31 15.69 0.02
CA ARG A 238 -2.67 17.14 0.12
C ARG A 238 -2.06 17.81 1.34
N TRP A 239 -1.56 17.09 2.26
CA TRP A 239 -1.43 17.42 3.64
C TRP A 239 -0.01 17.68 4.11
N LYS A 240 0.23 18.82 4.69
CA LYS A 240 1.49 19.20 5.31
C LYS A 240 1.33 19.24 6.83
N GLY A 241 2.03 18.35 7.54
CA GLY A 241 2.26 18.55 8.98
C GLY A 241 1.32 17.87 9.96
N VAL A 242 0.47 16.93 9.57
CA VAL A 242 -0.43 16.28 10.53
C VAL A 242 -0.11 14.80 10.77
N LYS A 243 0.20 14.50 12.03
CA LYS A 243 0.56 13.16 12.51
C LYS A 243 -0.62 12.19 12.51
N GLY A 244 -0.38 10.95 12.04
CA GLY A 244 -1.23 9.81 12.38
C GLY A 244 -2.65 9.80 11.83
N HIS A 245 -2.95 10.61 10.81
CA HIS A 245 -4.28 10.68 10.24
C HIS A 245 -4.42 9.83 8.99
N HIS A 246 -5.68 9.63 8.64
CA HIS A 246 -6.10 8.87 7.49
C HIS A 246 -5.76 9.62 6.21
N VAL A 247 -4.46 9.61 5.81
CA VAL A 247 -3.97 10.39 4.67
C VAL A 247 -4.67 10.03 3.37
N PHE A 248 -5.12 8.78 3.23
CA PHE A 248 -5.79 8.30 2.02
C PHE A 248 -7.04 9.13 1.69
N ILE A 249 -8.00 9.21 2.62
CA ILE A 249 -9.24 9.97 2.39
C ILE A 249 -9.05 11.49 2.42
N ASN A 250 -7.97 11.94 3.03
CA ASN A 250 -7.60 13.36 3.07
C ASN A 250 -6.70 13.77 1.88
N SER A 251 -6.60 12.95 0.85
CA SER A 251 -5.89 13.20 -0.42
C SER A 251 -6.86 13.32 -1.59
N GLU A 252 -6.34 13.51 -2.80
CA GLU A 252 -7.14 13.47 -4.03
C GLU A 252 -7.93 12.16 -4.18
N LEU A 253 -7.43 11.04 -3.61
CA LEU A 253 -8.13 9.75 -3.65
C LEU A 253 -9.47 9.79 -2.92
N GLY A 254 -9.59 10.58 -1.85
CA GLY A 254 -10.84 10.76 -1.11
C GLY A 254 -12.01 11.29 -1.93
N LEU A 255 -11.75 11.84 -3.12
CA LEU A 255 -12.80 12.19 -4.08
C LEU A 255 -13.51 10.96 -4.65
N TYR A 256 -12.88 9.80 -4.66
CA TYR A 256 -13.37 8.58 -5.32
C TYR A 256 -13.34 7.34 -4.44
N MET A 257 -12.48 7.32 -3.44
CA MET A 257 -12.14 6.10 -2.71
C MET A 257 -12.12 6.31 -1.20
N ASP A 258 -12.41 5.23 -0.47
CA ASP A 258 -12.20 5.07 0.96
C ASP A 258 -11.21 3.94 1.24
N HIS A 259 -10.65 3.90 2.46
CA HIS A 259 -9.71 2.88 2.88
C HIS A 259 -10.04 2.43 4.31
N PHE A 260 -10.53 1.21 4.48
CA PHE A 260 -11.12 0.70 5.70
C PHE A 260 -10.11 0.13 6.70
N LYS A 261 -9.14 0.92 7.13
CA LYS A 261 -8.14 0.45 8.11
C LYS A 261 -8.74 0.13 9.49
N GLY A 262 -8.31 -0.98 10.07
CA GLY A 262 -8.67 -1.35 11.45
C GLY A 262 -10.17 -1.51 11.66
N LYS A 263 -10.76 -0.77 12.59
CA LYS A 263 -12.19 -0.82 12.93
C LYS A 263 -13.12 -0.51 11.74
N ARG A 264 -12.67 0.28 10.76
CA ARG A 264 -13.42 0.67 9.57
C ARG A 264 -13.79 -0.52 8.69
N LYS A 265 -13.00 -1.62 8.73
CA LYS A 265 -13.34 -2.87 8.00
C LYS A 265 -14.71 -3.40 8.39
N LYS A 266 -14.99 -3.45 9.70
CA LYS A 266 -16.28 -3.91 10.24
C LYS A 266 -17.40 -2.91 9.97
N ALA A 267 -17.10 -1.62 10.07
CA ALA A 267 -18.07 -0.55 9.83
C ALA A 267 -18.41 -0.38 8.34
N GLY A 268 -17.50 -0.79 7.43
CA GLY A 268 -17.68 -0.63 5.99
C GLY A 268 -17.58 0.81 5.49
N ALA A 269 -17.07 1.73 6.32
CA ALA A 269 -16.82 3.12 6.01
C ALA A 269 -15.80 3.74 6.95
N SER A 270 -15.08 4.78 6.49
CA SER A 270 -14.39 5.70 7.38
C SER A 270 -15.38 6.67 8.04
N ALA A 271 -14.99 7.28 9.15
CA ALA A 271 -15.84 8.22 9.90
C ALA A 271 -15.51 9.69 9.58
N LYS A 272 -16.45 10.59 9.86
CA LYS A 272 -16.22 12.05 9.71
C LYS A 272 -15.06 12.56 10.57
N GLN A 273 -14.83 11.96 11.74
CA GLN A 273 -13.66 12.26 12.57
C GLN A 273 -12.31 11.93 11.94
N ASP A 274 -12.29 11.12 10.88
CA ASP A 274 -11.08 10.78 10.13
C ASP A 274 -10.62 11.93 9.22
N PHE A 275 -11.52 12.89 8.92
CA PHE A 275 -11.17 14.18 8.35
C PHE A 275 -10.70 15.10 9.47
N LYS A 276 -9.53 15.70 9.31
CA LYS A 276 -9.00 16.57 10.36
C LYS A 276 -9.54 17.97 10.30
N GLN A 277 -9.72 18.54 11.48
CA GLN A 277 -10.16 19.90 11.63
C GLN A 277 -9.22 20.94 10.98
N GLN A 278 -7.92 20.66 10.99
CA GLN A 278 -6.91 21.53 10.36
C GLN A 278 -6.90 21.46 8.82
N THR A 279 -7.49 20.42 8.25
CA THR A 279 -7.59 20.19 6.80
C THR A 279 -9.03 20.27 6.29
N LEU A 280 -9.97 20.65 7.16
CA LEU A 280 -11.39 20.73 6.78
C LEU A 280 -11.61 21.63 5.57
N ASP A 281 -10.93 22.78 5.49
CA ASP A 281 -11.05 23.68 4.34
C ASP A 281 -10.38 23.09 3.10
N GLU A 282 -9.22 22.43 3.26
CA GLU A 282 -8.49 21.77 2.15
C GLU A 282 -9.22 20.54 1.60
N THR A 283 -10.04 19.89 2.42
CA THR A 283 -10.81 18.69 2.04
C THR A 283 -12.31 18.95 1.91
N LYS A 284 -12.73 20.19 1.89
CA LYS A 284 -14.16 20.57 1.83
C LYS A 284 -14.87 20.03 0.59
N ASP A 285 -14.19 19.98 -0.53
CA ASP A 285 -14.67 19.38 -1.78
C ASP A 285 -14.95 17.88 -1.62
N ILE A 286 -14.10 17.16 -0.89
CA ILE A 286 -14.24 15.74 -0.58
C ILE A 286 -15.42 15.54 0.37
N GLN A 287 -15.45 16.24 1.50
CA GLN A 287 -16.44 16.07 2.55
C GLN A 287 -17.87 16.42 2.11
N ASN A 288 -18.01 17.24 1.06
CA ASN A 288 -19.30 17.58 0.47
C ASN A 288 -19.90 16.51 -0.44
N LEU A 289 -19.17 15.43 -0.73
CA LEU A 289 -19.70 14.31 -1.50
C LEU A 289 -20.76 13.54 -0.68
N ASP A 290 -21.78 13.03 -1.35
CA ASP A 290 -22.88 12.30 -0.70
C ASP A 290 -22.41 11.07 0.05
N TYR A 291 -21.36 10.42 -0.41
CA TYR A 291 -20.72 9.31 0.31
C TYR A 291 -20.26 9.75 1.70
N TRP A 292 -19.49 10.84 1.78
CA TRP A 292 -18.93 11.34 3.04
C TRP A 292 -19.97 12.01 3.95
N LYS A 293 -21.01 12.62 3.37
CA LYS A 293 -22.13 13.16 4.17
C LYS A 293 -22.85 12.06 4.97
N LYS A 294 -22.92 10.83 4.40
CA LYS A 294 -23.55 9.65 5.03
C LYS A 294 -22.59 8.90 5.96
N ALA A 295 -21.30 9.22 5.97
CA ALA A 295 -20.34 8.57 6.84
C ALA A 295 -20.70 8.77 8.33
N PRO A 296 -20.46 7.75 9.20
CA PRO A 296 -20.69 7.89 10.64
C PRO A 296 -19.83 9.01 11.24
N THR A 297 -20.27 9.60 12.33
CA THR A 297 -19.52 10.69 12.98
C THR A 297 -18.22 10.14 13.57
N ASN A 298 -18.26 8.97 14.18
CA ASN A 298 -17.13 8.27 14.81
C ASN A 298 -17.28 6.74 14.68
N LEU A 299 -16.19 6.02 14.94
CA LEU A 299 -16.13 4.55 14.93
C LEU A 299 -15.45 4.01 16.19
#